data_7afa85085060ec5d6afae1414f587bb7
#
_entry.id   7afa85085060ec5d6afae1414f587bb7
#
_cell.length_a   1.000
_cell.length_b   1.000
_cell.length_c   1.000
_cell.angle_alpha   90.00
_cell.angle_beta   90.00
_cell.angle_gamma   90.00
#
_symmetry.space_group_name_H-M   'P 1'
#
loop_
_entity.id
_entity.type
_entity.pdbx_description
1 polymer ?
#
loop_
_entity_poly.entity_id
_entity_poly.type
_entity_poly.pdbx_seq_one_letter_code
_entity_poly.pdbx_strand_id
1 'polypeptide(L)'
;MRKDSSRRTSPWWLPLISSLILLAGCGFWLSACEGKPAAPPTEAQVERVIDGDTLVLAGGARVRVLGIDAPEMERDGQPADFLAHKAKAVLSDLTLHRQVALEYDRLRYDHYGRLLAYLFLPDHTLVNADLVRQGLARVYFIAPNLRYREVLLAAQREAIEAKRGVWQKLLQQDEPYYLGNKNTFRLHRPKCPLAAQMAKANQVRFSSLKDAYLQGYSPCRSCKP
;
A
#
# COMPACT_ATOMS: atom_id res chain seq x y z
N MET A 1 -11.52 76.35 -38.75
CA MET A 1 -11.66 77.68 -38.12
C MET A 1 -10.85 77.64 -36.85
N ARG A 2 -9.84 78.43 -36.84
CA ARG A 2 -9.26 79.32 -35.82
C ARG A 2 -8.82 78.60 -34.54
N LYS A 3 -7.50 78.53 -34.27
CA LYS A 3 -6.63 79.59 -33.66
C LYS A 3 -6.79 79.50 -32.11
N ASP A 4 -5.82 79.56 -31.27
CA ASP A 4 -4.47 80.17 -31.31
C ASP A 4 -3.79 79.89 -29.97
N SER A 5 -2.54 79.61 -29.99
CA SER A 5 -1.44 80.27 -29.32
C SER A 5 -1.62 80.63 -27.83
N SER A 6 -0.69 80.46 -26.95
CA SER A 6 0.64 81.06 -26.84
C SER A 6 1.31 80.58 -25.55
N ARG A 7 2.53 80.09 -25.65
CA ARG A 7 3.78 80.71 -25.14
C ARG A 7 3.73 81.40 -23.78
N ARG A 8 4.57 80.88 -22.87
CA ARG A 8 5.85 81.52 -22.46
C ARG A 8 6.45 80.83 -21.25
N THR A 9 7.65 80.34 -21.42
CA THR A 9 8.91 80.75 -20.82
C THR A 9 9.19 80.38 -19.37
N SER A 10 10.25 79.61 -19.33
CA SER A 10 11.12 79.32 -18.18
C SER A 10 11.65 80.60 -17.51
N PRO A 11 12.49 80.56 -16.46
CA PRO A 11 13.41 79.54 -16.04
C PRO A 11 13.68 79.50 -14.49
N TRP A 12 14.78 78.82 -14.18
CA TRP A 12 15.78 79.14 -13.12
C TRP A 12 15.85 78.21 -11.88
N TRP A 13 16.94 77.45 -11.92
CA TRP A 13 17.96 77.18 -10.87
C TRP A 13 17.62 76.30 -9.64
N LEU A 14 18.17 75.15 -9.69
CA LEU A 14 19.12 74.44 -8.82
C LEU A 14 19.20 74.82 -7.32
N PRO A 15 19.67 73.96 -6.38
CA PRO A 15 20.40 72.69 -6.52
C PRO A 15 20.04 71.55 -5.53
N LEU A 16 20.46 70.37 -5.88
CA LEU A 16 21.17 69.37 -5.08
C LEU A 16 20.85 69.27 -3.58
N ILE A 17 20.24 68.20 -3.16
CA ILE A 17 20.76 67.45 -2.01
C ILE A 17 20.62 65.97 -2.31
N SER A 18 21.75 65.33 -2.49
CA SER A 18 21.96 63.89 -2.51
C SER A 18 21.58 63.31 -1.15
N SER A 19 20.63 62.41 -1.09
CA SER A 19 20.52 61.50 0.05
C SER A 19 20.48 60.11 -0.52
N LEU A 20 21.66 59.53 -0.60
CA LEU A 20 21.88 58.09 -0.84
C LEU A 20 21.38 57.37 0.42
N ILE A 21 20.19 56.85 0.39
CA ILE A 21 19.73 55.84 1.36
C ILE A 21 20.15 54.48 0.82
N LEU A 22 21.30 54.01 1.30
CA LEU A 22 21.73 52.64 1.20
C LEU A 22 20.79 51.78 2.04
N LEU A 23 19.73 51.28 1.46
CA LEU A 23 18.97 50.16 2.02
C LEU A 23 19.81 48.88 1.84
N ALA A 24 20.60 48.60 2.89
CA ALA A 24 21.19 47.29 3.09
C ALA A 24 20.04 46.28 3.28
N GLY A 25 19.56 45.76 2.19
CA GLY A 25 18.63 44.61 2.19
C GLY A 25 19.36 43.40 2.77
N CYS A 26 19.19 43.16 4.07
CA CYS A 26 19.49 41.89 4.69
C CYS A 26 18.55 40.83 4.07
N GLY A 27 18.95 40.28 2.94
CA GLY A 27 18.34 39.12 2.37
C GLY A 27 18.52 37.95 3.31
N PHE A 28 17.51 37.72 4.17
CA PHE A 28 17.37 36.49 4.95
C PHE A 28 17.06 35.38 3.95
N TRP A 29 18.10 34.75 3.42
CA TRP A 29 17.97 33.49 2.69
C TRP A 29 17.55 32.46 3.73
N LEU A 30 16.22 32.23 3.84
CA LEU A 30 15.69 31.01 4.41
C LEU A 30 16.15 29.87 3.50
N SER A 31 17.32 29.31 3.77
CA SER A 31 17.68 27.98 3.27
C SER A 31 16.64 27.03 3.83
N ALA A 32 15.60 26.77 3.03
CA ALA A 32 14.77 25.61 3.26
C ALA A 32 15.72 24.41 3.12
N CYS A 33 16.20 23.88 4.24
CA CYS A 33 16.77 22.56 4.27
C CYS A 33 15.65 21.61 3.82
N GLU A 34 15.60 21.30 2.53
CA GLU A 34 14.91 20.11 2.05
C GLU A 34 15.62 18.91 2.66
N GLY A 35 15.22 18.58 3.88
CA GLY A 35 15.70 17.39 4.56
C GLY A 35 15.37 16.20 3.68
N LYS A 36 16.40 15.44 3.27
CA LYS A 36 16.23 14.16 2.63
C LYS A 36 15.18 13.38 3.43
N PRO A 37 14.15 12.84 2.80
CA PRO A 37 13.10 12.11 3.53
C PRO A 37 13.75 11.07 4.43
N ALA A 38 13.39 11.08 5.71
CA ALA A 38 13.95 10.16 6.70
C ALA A 38 13.73 8.72 6.22
N ALA A 39 14.72 7.87 6.45
CA ALA A 39 14.57 6.45 6.13
C ALA A 39 13.39 5.88 6.93
N PRO A 40 12.59 4.97 6.35
CA PRO A 40 11.48 4.37 7.05
C PRO A 40 11.99 3.60 8.29
N PRO A 41 11.23 3.60 9.41
CA PRO A 41 11.65 2.97 10.65
C PRO A 41 11.79 1.45 10.48
N THR A 42 12.82 0.86 11.10
CA THR A 42 12.97 -0.59 11.17
C THR A 42 12.30 -1.21 12.39
N GLU A 43 11.97 -0.39 13.39
CA GLU A 43 11.19 -0.75 14.57
C GLU A 43 10.25 0.40 14.92
N ALA A 44 9.03 0.08 15.33
CA ALA A 44 8.06 1.07 15.78
C ALA A 44 6.96 0.46 16.63
N GLN A 45 6.34 1.29 17.47
CA GLN A 45 5.13 0.90 18.19
C GLN A 45 3.91 1.01 17.26
N VAL A 46 3.02 0.02 17.34
CA VAL A 46 1.72 0.06 16.65
C VAL A 46 0.73 0.88 17.46
N GLU A 47 0.22 1.93 16.86
CA GLU A 47 -0.76 2.83 17.48
C GLU A 47 -2.20 2.36 17.25
N ARG A 48 -2.50 1.86 16.04
CA ARG A 48 -3.85 1.46 15.66
C ARG A 48 -3.84 0.41 14.54
N VAL A 49 -4.78 -0.54 14.61
CA VAL A 49 -5.05 -1.50 13.54
C VAL A 49 -6.31 -1.08 12.78
N ILE A 50 -6.21 -0.97 11.46
CA ILE A 50 -7.31 -0.54 10.57
C ILE A 50 -8.18 -1.73 10.19
N ASP A 51 -7.53 -2.80 9.65
CA ASP A 51 -8.15 -4.05 9.20
C ASP A 51 -7.17 -5.22 9.41
N GLY A 52 -7.41 -6.36 8.78
CA GLY A 52 -6.59 -7.57 8.97
C GLY A 52 -5.21 -7.54 8.30
N ASP A 53 -4.87 -6.48 7.54
CA ASP A 53 -3.57 -6.35 6.86
C ASP A 53 -3.04 -4.91 6.77
N THR A 54 -3.67 -3.98 7.48
CA THR A 54 -3.28 -2.57 7.50
C THR A 54 -3.29 -2.03 8.92
N LEU A 55 -2.19 -1.39 9.32
CA LEU A 55 -2.04 -0.76 10.63
C LEU A 55 -1.39 0.62 10.55
N VAL A 56 -1.36 1.34 11.66
CA VAL A 56 -0.75 2.66 11.82
C VAL A 56 0.28 2.58 12.93
N LEU A 57 1.48 3.07 12.67
CA LEU A 57 2.56 3.18 13.64
C LEU A 57 2.43 4.47 14.46
N ALA A 58 3.03 4.53 15.62
CA ALA A 58 3.25 5.76 16.35
C ALA A 58 3.95 6.77 15.44
N GLY A 59 3.40 7.99 15.36
CA GLY A 59 3.81 9.00 14.37
C GLY A 59 3.00 8.99 13.06
N GLY A 60 1.96 8.15 12.96
CA GLY A 60 0.94 8.24 11.92
C GLY A 60 1.25 7.51 10.61
N ALA A 61 2.42 6.88 10.47
CA ALA A 61 2.77 6.15 9.25
C ALA A 61 1.87 4.90 9.09
N ARG A 62 1.23 4.78 7.90
CA ARG A 62 0.39 3.62 7.59
C ARG A 62 1.25 2.51 7.00
N VAL A 63 1.02 1.28 7.48
CA VAL A 63 1.72 0.08 6.99
C VAL A 63 0.71 -0.87 6.36
N ARG A 64 1.00 -1.32 5.14
CA ARG A 64 0.35 -2.46 4.48
C ARG A 64 1.23 -3.68 4.70
N VAL A 65 0.68 -4.67 5.37
CA VAL A 65 1.37 -5.94 5.66
C VAL A 65 1.62 -6.70 4.36
N LEU A 66 2.90 -6.93 4.03
CA LEU A 66 3.32 -7.48 2.74
C LEU A 66 2.96 -8.95 2.55
N GLY A 67 2.68 -9.29 1.31
CA GLY A 67 2.53 -10.68 0.87
C GLY A 67 1.21 -11.35 1.28
N ILE A 68 0.31 -10.63 1.97
CA ILE A 68 -0.98 -11.14 2.42
C ILE A 68 -2.14 -10.22 2.02
N ASP A 69 -3.34 -10.76 2.04
CA ASP A 69 -4.61 -10.09 1.77
C ASP A 69 -5.67 -10.64 2.74
N ALA A 70 -6.08 -9.82 3.69
CA ALA A 70 -7.11 -10.18 4.64
C ALA A 70 -8.50 -9.90 4.07
N PRO A 71 -9.56 -10.49 4.64
CA PRO A 71 -10.93 -10.13 4.32
C PRO A 71 -11.20 -8.64 4.59
N GLU A 72 -11.89 -7.99 3.66
CA GLU A 72 -12.18 -6.55 3.72
C GLU A 72 -13.23 -6.24 4.79
N MET A 73 -13.01 -5.15 5.54
CA MET A 73 -14.00 -4.61 6.47
C MET A 73 -15.18 -3.99 5.71
N GLU A 74 -16.26 -3.73 6.44
CA GLU A 74 -17.41 -3.01 5.88
C GLU A 74 -16.99 -1.68 5.25
N ARG A 75 -17.46 -1.44 4.05
CA ARG A 75 -17.12 -0.24 3.30
C ARG A 75 -18.20 0.12 2.29
N ASP A 76 -18.49 1.42 2.18
CA ASP A 76 -19.39 1.98 1.14
C ASP A 76 -20.74 1.25 1.06
N GLY A 77 -21.32 0.87 2.23
CA GLY A 77 -22.58 0.14 2.34
C GLY A 77 -22.48 -1.37 2.03
N GLN A 78 -21.29 -1.88 1.71
CA GLN A 78 -21.06 -3.31 1.61
C GLN A 78 -20.72 -3.90 3.00
N PRO A 79 -21.29 -5.07 3.37
CA PRO A 79 -20.97 -5.71 4.63
C PRO A 79 -19.51 -6.20 4.65
N ALA A 80 -18.97 -6.38 5.85
CA ALA A 80 -17.66 -6.99 6.02
C ALA A 80 -17.61 -8.41 5.43
N ASP A 81 -16.47 -8.74 4.83
CA ASP A 81 -16.20 -10.09 4.36
C ASP A 81 -16.17 -11.10 5.52
N PHE A 82 -16.39 -12.37 5.19
CA PHE A 82 -16.30 -13.45 6.16
C PHE A 82 -14.95 -13.43 6.90
N LEU A 83 -14.96 -13.35 8.21
CA LEU A 83 -13.81 -13.26 9.12
C LEU A 83 -13.03 -11.93 9.11
N ALA A 84 -13.49 -10.87 8.47
CA ALA A 84 -12.80 -9.57 8.49
C ALA A 84 -12.56 -9.06 9.92
N HIS A 85 -13.60 -9.02 10.75
CA HIS A 85 -13.46 -8.60 12.15
C HIS A 85 -12.52 -9.49 12.95
N LYS A 86 -12.51 -10.81 12.70
CA LYS A 86 -11.60 -11.73 13.38
C LYS A 86 -10.16 -11.51 12.96
N ALA A 87 -9.90 -11.28 11.66
CA ALA A 87 -8.56 -10.97 11.16
C ALA A 87 -8.01 -9.69 11.79
N LYS A 88 -8.82 -8.63 11.84
CA LYS A 88 -8.49 -7.38 12.53
C LYS A 88 -8.22 -7.59 14.02
N ALA A 89 -9.08 -8.34 14.72
CA ALA A 89 -8.91 -8.59 16.15
C ALA A 89 -7.60 -9.33 16.44
N VAL A 90 -7.29 -10.39 15.69
CA VAL A 90 -6.03 -11.14 15.88
C VAL A 90 -4.80 -10.29 15.55
N LEU A 91 -4.82 -9.50 14.47
CA LEU A 91 -3.72 -8.57 14.19
C LEU A 91 -3.57 -7.54 15.33
N SER A 92 -4.69 -7.06 15.91
CA SER A 92 -4.65 -6.16 17.08
C SER A 92 -4.07 -6.84 18.31
N ASP A 93 -4.50 -8.05 18.64
CA ASP A 93 -3.99 -8.80 19.80
C ASP A 93 -2.48 -9.06 19.69
N LEU A 94 -1.98 -9.28 18.49
CA LEU A 94 -0.56 -9.50 18.22
C LEU A 94 0.27 -8.22 18.30
N THR A 95 -0.26 -7.08 17.84
CA THR A 95 0.59 -5.91 17.54
C THR A 95 0.20 -4.62 18.24
N LEU A 96 -1.07 -4.42 18.63
CA LEU A 96 -1.56 -3.13 19.16
C LEU A 96 -0.79 -2.73 20.42
N HIS A 97 -0.28 -1.50 20.44
CA HIS A 97 0.56 -0.92 21.50
C HIS A 97 1.87 -1.67 21.79
N ARG A 98 2.26 -2.59 20.93
CA ARG A 98 3.54 -3.32 21.01
C ARG A 98 4.56 -2.76 20.03
N GLN A 99 5.84 -2.94 20.36
CA GLN A 99 6.93 -2.75 19.41
C GLN A 99 6.93 -3.90 18.40
N VAL A 100 7.07 -3.58 17.13
CA VAL A 100 7.24 -4.53 16.04
C VAL A 100 8.46 -4.14 15.22
N ALA A 101 9.22 -5.13 14.77
CA ALA A 101 10.25 -4.91 13.77
C ALA A 101 9.61 -4.94 12.38
N LEU A 102 10.09 -4.03 11.51
CA LEU A 102 9.63 -3.89 10.13
C LEU A 102 10.75 -4.26 9.18
N GLU A 103 10.55 -5.30 8.40
CA GLU A 103 11.44 -5.64 7.30
C GLU A 103 10.82 -5.22 5.96
N TYR A 104 11.59 -4.47 5.20
CA TYR A 104 11.21 -4.02 3.87
C TYR A 104 11.79 -4.94 2.80
N ASP A 105 11.09 -5.02 1.67
CA ASP A 105 11.61 -5.65 0.47
C ASP A 105 12.09 -4.58 -0.53
N ARG A 106 12.08 -4.86 -1.81
CA ARG A 106 12.60 -3.98 -2.87
C ARG A 106 11.82 -2.68 -3.00
N LEU A 107 10.48 -2.73 -2.95
CA LEU A 107 9.60 -1.56 -2.91
C LEU A 107 9.15 -1.35 -1.46
N ARG A 108 9.42 -0.16 -0.94
CA ARG A 108 9.11 0.22 0.44
C ARG A 108 7.77 0.93 0.60
N TYR A 109 7.22 1.47 -0.49
CA TYR A 109 5.98 2.24 -0.48
C TYR A 109 5.07 1.79 -1.62
N ASP A 110 3.78 1.82 -1.40
CA ASP A 110 2.81 1.71 -2.47
C ASP A 110 2.42 3.09 -3.04
N HIS A 111 1.57 3.09 -4.05
CA HIS A 111 1.08 4.31 -4.70
C HIS A 111 0.16 5.17 -3.81
N TYR A 112 -0.27 4.66 -2.66
CA TYR A 112 -1.02 5.42 -1.64
C TYR A 112 -0.10 5.99 -0.55
N GLY A 113 1.21 5.83 -0.65
CA GLY A 113 2.19 6.27 0.33
C GLY A 113 2.25 5.41 1.61
N ARG A 114 1.63 4.21 1.61
CA ARG A 114 1.74 3.28 2.73
C ARG A 114 3.09 2.57 2.70
N LEU A 115 3.70 2.38 3.85
CA LEU A 115 4.86 1.50 4.02
C LEU A 115 4.46 0.06 3.68
N LEU A 116 5.32 -0.65 2.95
CA LEU A 116 5.16 -2.06 2.60
C LEU A 116 6.16 -2.88 3.42
N ALA A 117 5.71 -3.56 4.47
CA ALA A 117 6.60 -4.24 5.39
C ALA A 117 6.12 -5.65 5.77
N TYR A 118 7.07 -6.52 6.06
CA TYR A 118 6.87 -7.72 6.87
C TYR A 118 7.02 -7.33 8.33
N LEU A 119 6.17 -7.87 9.21
CA LEU A 119 6.11 -7.53 10.62
C LEU A 119 6.62 -8.70 11.46
N PHE A 120 7.53 -8.39 12.37
CA PHE A 120 8.05 -9.37 13.32
C PHE A 120 7.77 -8.91 14.76
N LEU A 121 7.36 -9.86 15.58
CA LEU A 121 7.27 -9.68 17.02
C LEU A 121 8.67 -9.80 17.66
N PRO A 122 8.84 -9.38 18.93
CA PRO A 122 10.12 -9.49 19.64
C PRO A 122 10.69 -10.92 19.75
N ASP A 123 9.84 -11.93 19.69
CA ASP A 123 10.20 -13.35 19.65
C ASP A 123 10.53 -13.88 18.24
N HIS A 124 10.70 -12.98 17.28
CA HIS A 124 10.94 -13.26 15.86
C HIS A 124 9.78 -13.93 15.12
N THR A 125 8.58 -13.97 15.69
CA THR A 125 7.39 -14.46 14.98
C THR A 125 7.04 -13.54 13.82
N LEU A 126 6.96 -14.10 12.60
CA LEU A 126 6.50 -13.39 11.40
C LEU A 126 4.96 -13.31 11.43
N VAL A 127 4.43 -12.16 11.81
CA VAL A 127 2.98 -11.89 11.93
C VAL A 127 2.22 -12.21 10.65
N ASN A 128 2.79 -11.87 9.49
CA ASN A 128 2.24 -12.17 8.16
C ASN A 128 1.95 -13.67 7.99
N ALA A 129 2.92 -14.53 8.36
CA ALA A 129 2.79 -15.98 8.23
C ALA A 129 1.81 -16.55 9.25
N ASP A 130 1.75 -15.97 10.44
CA ASP A 130 0.83 -16.41 11.48
C ASP A 130 -0.64 -16.16 11.09
N LEU A 131 -0.97 -14.97 10.57
CA LEU A 131 -2.29 -14.67 10.03
C LEU A 131 -2.70 -15.62 8.89
N VAL A 132 -1.77 -15.94 7.98
CA VAL A 132 -2.01 -16.88 6.88
C VAL A 132 -2.22 -18.29 7.40
N ARG A 133 -1.41 -18.77 8.35
CA ARG A 133 -1.51 -20.11 8.95
C ARG A 133 -2.83 -20.32 9.69
N GLN A 134 -3.37 -19.25 10.29
CA GLN A 134 -4.69 -19.28 10.93
C GLN A 134 -5.84 -19.20 9.91
N GLY A 135 -5.56 -18.97 8.62
CA GLY A 135 -6.55 -18.73 7.58
C GLY A 135 -7.31 -17.42 7.74
N LEU A 136 -6.70 -16.43 8.38
CA LEU A 136 -7.25 -15.08 8.55
C LEU A 136 -6.84 -14.12 7.44
N ALA A 137 -5.85 -14.53 6.65
CA ALA A 137 -5.45 -13.90 5.40
C ALA A 137 -5.05 -14.97 4.40
N ARG A 138 -5.06 -14.62 3.12
CA ARG A 138 -4.49 -15.43 2.03
C ARG A 138 -3.24 -14.75 1.51
N VAL A 139 -2.37 -15.48 0.84
CA VAL A 139 -1.21 -14.89 0.19
C VAL A 139 -1.63 -13.95 -0.95
N TYR A 140 -0.91 -12.84 -1.08
CA TYR A 140 -1.12 -11.85 -2.12
C TYR A 140 0.23 -11.30 -2.59
N PHE A 141 0.81 -11.93 -3.60
CA PHE A 141 2.12 -11.57 -4.09
C PHE A 141 2.05 -10.46 -5.14
N ILE A 142 2.93 -9.47 -5.00
CA ILE A 142 3.15 -8.40 -5.96
C ILE A 142 4.66 -8.26 -6.15
N ALA A 143 5.14 -8.65 -7.34
CA ALA A 143 6.54 -8.44 -7.68
C ALA A 143 6.88 -6.93 -7.63
N PRO A 144 8.10 -6.56 -7.18
CA PRO A 144 9.24 -7.41 -6.87
C PRO A 144 9.32 -7.86 -5.41
N ASN A 145 8.31 -7.60 -4.55
CA ASN A 145 8.32 -7.90 -3.11
C ASN A 145 7.93 -9.35 -2.84
N LEU A 146 8.90 -10.25 -2.85
CA LEU A 146 8.69 -11.70 -2.77
C LEU A 146 9.60 -12.40 -1.73
N ARG A 147 10.28 -11.65 -0.85
CA ARG A 147 11.28 -12.18 0.10
C ARG A 147 10.77 -13.37 0.91
N TYR A 148 9.59 -13.31 1.49
CA TYR A 148 9.01 -14.37 2.33
C TYR A 148 7.97 -15.22 1.59
N ARG A 149 8.02 -15.25 0.25
CA ARG A 149 7.04 -15.97 -0.57
C ARG A 149 6.87 -17.42 -0.15
N GLU A 150 7.97 -18.16 0.01
CA GLU A 150 7.89 -19.59 0.32
C GLU A 150 7.38 -19.85 1.74
N VAL A 151 7.77 -19.02 2.71
CA VAL A 151 7.26 -19.10 4.10
C VAL A 151 5.76 -18.86 4.16
N LEU A 152 5.28 -17.81 3.49
CA LEU A 152 3.86 -17.48 3.43
C LEU A 152 3.05 -18.55 2.69
N LEU A 153 3.62 -19.10 1.61
CA LEU A 153 2.96 -20.15 0.85
C LEU A 153 2.88 -21.47 1.62
N ALA A 154 3.91 -21.81 2.40
CA ALA A 154 3.87 -22.96 3.30
C ALA A 154 2.77 -22.80 4.37
N ALA A 155 2.69 -21.62 5.01
CA ALA A 155 1.63 -21.32 5.98
C ALA A 155 0.22 -21.41 5.34
N GLN A 156 0.05 -20.97 4.09
CA GLN A 156 -1.22 -21.10 3.37
C GLN A 156 -1.59 -22.54 3.08
N ARG A 157 -0.62 -23.37 2.68
CA ARG A 157 -0.85 -24.81 2.43
C ARG A 157 -1.35 -25.52 3.68
N GLU A 158 -0.72 -25.24 4.84
CA GLU A 158 -1.18 -25.76 6.13
C GLU A 158 -2.62 -25.34 6.45
N ALA A 159 -2.97 -24.06 6.21
CA ALA A 159 -4.31 -23.54 6.47
C ALA A 159 -5.36 -24.17 5.53
N ILE A 160 -5.04 -24.34 4.25
CA ILE A 160 -5.91 -24.99 3.24
C ILE A 160 -6.17 -26.45 3.61
N GLU A 161 -5.13 -27.20 3.94
CA GLU A 161 -5.24 -28.63 4.30
C GLU A 161 -6.09 -28.83 5.54
N ALA A 162 -5.90 -27.98 6.55
CA ALA A 162 -6.68 -28.01 7.78
C ALA A 162 -8.04 -27.29 7.68
N LYS A 163 -8.41 -26.75 6.51
CA LYS A 163 -9.64 -25.96 6.26
C LYS A 163 -9.81 -24.82 7.29
N ARG A 164 -8.74 -24.15 7.67
CA ARG A 164 -8.78 -23.07 8.66
C ARG A 164 -9.34 -21.77 8.07
N GLY A 165 -10.05 -21.03 8.89
CA GLY A 165 -10.47 -19.66 8.60
C GLY A 165 -11.23 -19.52 7.27
N VAL A 166 -10.79 -18.63 6.38
CA VAL A 166 -11.43 -18.33 5.09
C VAL A 166 -11.53 -19.57 4.17
N TRP A 167 -10.66 -20.56 4.36
CA TRP A 167 -10.61 -21.77 3.54
C TRP A 167 -11.82 -22.70 3.71
N GLN A 168 -12.64 -22.46 4.76
CA GLN A 168 -13.93 -23.14 4.91
C GLN A 168 -14.92 -22.75 3.80
N LYS A 169 -14.78 -21.56 3.20
CA LYS A 169 -15.68 -21.04 2.17
C LYS A 169 -15.02 -20.86 0.82
N LEU A 170 -13.73 -20.49 0.76
CA LEU A 170 -13.07 -20.09 -0.48
C LEU A 170 -12.74 -21.25 -1.45
N LEU A 171 -12.93 -22.50 -1.06
CA LEU A 171 -12.63 -23.65 -1.91
C LEU A 171 -13.85 -24.20 -2.66
N GLN A 172 -14.98 -23.51 -2.61
CA GLN A 172 -16.19 -23.89 -3.35
C GLN A 172 -15.98 -23.60 -4.84
N GLN A 173 -15.85 -24.67 -5.62
CA GLN A 173 -15.65 -24.58 -7.05
C GLN A 173 -16.97 -24.34 -7.77
N ASP A 174 -17.02 -23.31 -8.62
CA ASP A 174 -18.20 -22.91 -9.39
C ASP A 174 -17.92 -22.79 -10.90
N GLU A 175 -16.71 -23.08 -11.33
CA GLU A 175 -16.30 -23.05 -12.73
C GLU A 175 -15.57 -24.35 -13.11
N PRO A 176 -15.63 -24.79 -14.40
CA PRO A 176 -14.94 -25.99 -14.84
C PRO A 176 -13.41 -25.85 -14.86
N TYR A 177 -12.90 -24.63 -14.81
CA TYR A 177 -11.48 -24.32 -14.72
C TYR A 177 -11.28 -22.83 -14.39
N TYR A 178 -10.04 -22.48 -14.08
CA TYR A 178 -9.64 -21.09 -13.81
C TYR A 178 -8.38 -20.75 -14.58
N LEU A 179 -8.14 -19.44 -14.79
CA LEU A 179 -6.97 -18.94 -15.51
C LEU A 179 -6.11 -18.09 -14.57
N GLY A 180 -4.88 -18.53 -14.37
CA GLY A 180 -3.87 -17.78 -13.60
C GLY A 180 -2.94 -16.99 -14.50
N ASN A 181 -2.49 -15.82 -14.03
CA ASN A 181 -1.43 -15.05 -14.65
C ASN A 181 -0.11 -15.27 -13.91
N LYS A 182 0.89 -15.87 -14.59
CA LYS A 182 2.22 -16.15 -14.01
C LYS A 182 2.93 -14.92 -13.44
N ASN A 183 2.75 -13.77 -14.05
CA ASN A 183 3.49 -12.55 -13.69
C ASN A 183 2.87 -11.81 -12.51
N THR A 184 1.53 -11.88 -12.40
CA THR A 184 0.80 -11.14 -11.37
C THR A 184 0.28 -12.01 -10.23
N PHE A 185 0.32 -13.33 -10.38
CA PHE A 185 -0.30 -14.32 -9.48
C PHE A 185 -1.80 -14.06 -9.27
N ARG A 186 -2.51 -13.51 -10.27
CA ARG A 186 -3.96 -13.32 -10.22
C ARG A 186 -4.66 -14.49 -10.88
N LEU A 187 -5.72 -14.96 -10.20
CA LEU A 187 -6.60 -16.01 -10.64
C LEU A 187 -7.91 -15.41 -11.17
N HIS A 188 -8.38 -15.90 -12.29
CA HIS A 188 -9.55 -15.38 -12.97
C HIS A 188 -10.53 -16.49 -13.33
N ARG A 189 -11.82 -16.17 -13.36
CA ARG A 189 -12.84 -17.01 -14.02
C ARG A 189 -12.60 -17.04 -15.53
N PRO A 190 -13.04 -18.11 -16.23
CA PRO A 190 -12.82 -18.26 -17.68
C PRO A 190 -13.32 -17.08 -18.51
N LYS A 191 -14.47 -16.52 -18.13
CA LYS A 191 -15.13 -15.40 -18.84
C LYS A 191 -14.72 -14.01 -18.34
N CYS A 192 -13.70 -13.91 -17.51
CA CYS A 192 -13.23 -12.61 -17.00
C CYS A 192 -12.62 -11.77 -18.13
N PRO A 193 -13.04 -10.50 -18.33
CA PRO A 193 -12.44 -9.62 -19.35
C PRO A 193 -10.94 -9.42 -19.17
N LEU A 194 -10.45 -9.38 -17.92
CA LEU A 194 -9.03 -9.25 -17.64
C LEU A 194 -8.25 -10.53 -17.98
N ALA A 195 -8.89 -11.70 -17.93
CA ALA A 195 -8.27 -12.94 -18.40
C ALA A 195 -8.15 -12.97 -19.94
N ALA A 196 -9.13 -12.42 -20.65
CA ALA A 196 -9.10 -12.34 -22.12
C ALA A 196 -7.97 -11.43 -22.64
N GLN A 197 -7.58 -10.42 -21.86
CA GLN A 197 -6.49 -9.50 -22.18
C GLN A 197 -5.10 -10.07 -21.86
N MET A 198 -5.04 -11.21 -21.18
CA MET A 198 -3.79 -11.82 -20.74
C MET A 198 -3.08 -12.50 -21.93
N ALA A 199 -1.80 -12.16 -22.15
CA ALA A 199 -1.00 -12.85 -23.16
C ALA A 199 -0.99 -14.37 -22.88
N LYS A 200 -1.19 -15.18 -23.90
CA LYS A 200 -1.25 -16.66 -23.79
C LYS A 200 -0.03 -17.25 -23.10
N ALA A 201 1.15 -16.70 -23.36
CA ALA A 201 2.40 -17.12 -22.70
C ALA A 201 2.39 -16.96 -21.17
N ASN A 202 1.56 -16.07 -20.62
CA ASN A 202 1.44 -15.81 -19.18
C ASN A 202 0.28 -16.56 -18.53
N GLN A 203 -0.53 -17.28 -19.32
CA GLN A 203 -1.67 -18.02 -18.81
C GLN A 203 -1.25 -19.37 -18.23
N VAL A 204 -1.82 -19.70 -17.09
CA VAL A 204 -1.80 -21.05 -16.50
C VAL A 204 -3.24 -21.47 -16.27
N ARG A 205 -3.58 -22.70 -16.68
CA ARG A 205 -4.90 -23.26 -16.43
C ARG A 205 -4.88 -24.12 -15.18
N PHE A 206 -5.86 -23.92 -14.31
CA PHE A 206 -6.10 -24.70 -13.10
C PHE A 206 -7.42 -25.41 -13.20
N SER A 207 -7.43 -26.69 -12.85
CA SER A 207 -8.66 -27.52 -12.76
C SER A 207 -9.47 -27.21 -11.51
N SER A 208 -8.84 -26.67 -10.46
CA SER A 208 -9.50 -26.32 -9.21
C SER A 208 -8.99 -25.00 -8.60
N LEU A 209 -9.84 -24.36 -7.78
CA LEU A 209 -9.46 -23.24 -6.94
C LEU A 209 -8.35 -23.65 -5.95
N LYS A 210 -8.47 -24.83 -5.38
CA LYS A 210 -7.50 -25.36 -4.42
C LYS A 210 -6.10 -25.43 -5.03
N ASP A 211 -5.95 -25.97 -6.24
CA ASP A 211 -4.66 -26.08 -6.90
C ASP A 211 -4.03 -24.71 -7.17
N ALA A 212 -4.86 -23.75 -7.58
CA ALA A 212 -4.38 -22.38 -7.79
C ALA A 212 -3.91 -21.72 -6.49
N TYR A 213 -4.68 -21.83 -5.42
CA TYR A 213 -4.31 -21.30 -4.11
C TYR A 213 -3.07 -21.97 -3.52
N LEU A 214 -2.92 -23.30 -3.66
CA LEU A 214 -1.71 -24.03 -3.23
C LEU A 214 -0.45 -23.57 -3.95
N GLN A 215 -0.56 -22.96 -5.13
CA GLN A 215 0.55 -22.38 -5.89
C GLN A 215 0.71 -20.87 -5.66
N GLY A 216 -0.08 -20.27 -4.77
CA GLY A 216 0.06 -18.86 -4.38
C GLY A 216 -0.66 -17.87 -5.31
N TYR A 217 -1.58 -18.33 -6.12
CA TYR A 217 -2.47 -17.44 -6.86
C TYR A 217 -3.53 -16.85 -5.92
N SER A 218 -3.95 -15.65 -6.21
CA SER A 218 -4.98 -14.93 -5.43
C SER A 218 -6.07 -14.39 -6.36
N PRO A 219 -7.32 -14.28 -5.90
CA PRO A 219 -8.45 -13.95 -6.76
C PRO A 219 -8.31 -12.57 -7.38
N CYS A 220 -8.73 -12.46 -8.62
CA CYS A 220 -8.97 -11.19 -9.30
C CYS A 220 -10.08 -10.42 -8.57
N ARG A 221 -9.86 -9.14 -8.28
CA ARG A 221 -10.84 -8.30 -7.59
C ARG A 221 -12.12 -8.07 -8.39
N SER A 222 -12.06 -8.17 -9.74
CA SER A 222 -13.22 -7.95 -10.60
C SER A 222 -14.13 -9.17 -10.71
N CYS A 223 -13.59 -10.36 -10.99
CA CYS A 223 -14.40 -11.57 -11.20
C CYS A 223 -14.55 -12.44 -9.95
N LYS A 224 -13.72 -12.24 -8.91
CA LYS A 224 -13.77 -12.94 -7.61
C LYS A 224 -14.03 -14.45 -7.77
N PRO A 225 -13.08 -15.18 -8.39
CA PRO A 225 -13.20 -16.62 -8.52
C PRO A 225 -13.13 -17.32 -7.18
#